data_678c9d75f319675793303e2feff3fdd3
#
_entry.id   678c9d75f319675793303e2feff3fdd3
#
_cell.length_a   1.000
_cell.length_b   1.000
_cell.length_c   1.000
_cell.angle_alpha   90.00
_cell.angle_beta   90.00
_cell.angle_gamma   90.00
#
_symmetry.space_group_name_H-M   'P 1'
#
loop_
_entity.id
_entity.type
_entity.pdbx_description
1 polymer ?
#
loop_
_entity_poly.entity_id
_entity_poly.type
_entity_poly.pdbx_seq_one_letter_code
_entity_poly.pdbx_strand_id
1 'polypeptide(L)'
;MKATEINASLIGKNVKHNTTNDILKIFGVAMNDAEAHDFSSVHIGVYCHPITNGKTDKKRTFVFTELVKPSETSPKSEQLSYEVRKSNGNLHLVDLM
;
A
#
# COMPACT_ATOMS: atom_id res chain seq x y z
N MET A 1 7.70 -2.30 5.91
CA MET A 1 7.91 -2.58 4.47
C MET A 1 8.37 -1.31 3.79
N LYS A 2 9.30 -1.43 2.87
CA LYS A 2 9.81 -0.29 2.12
C LYS A 2 9.10 -0.17 0.78
N ALA A 3 8.96 1.07 0.31
CA ALA A 3 8.32 1.32 -0.99
C ALA A 3 9.00 0.57 -2.13
N THR A 4 10.31 0.40 -2.06
CA THR A 4 11.07 -0.32 -3.09
C THR A 4 10.76 -1.81 -3.16
N GLU A 5 10.11 -2.37 -2.16
CA GLU A 5 9.74 -3.78 -2.12
C GLU A 5 8.39 -4.06 -2.81
N ILE A 6 7.65 -3.00 -3.15
CA ILE A 6 6.31 -3.15 -3.70
C ILE A 6 6.35 -3.54 -5.17
N ASN A 7 5.72 -4.66 -5.50
CA ASN A 7 5.51 -5.09 -6.87
C ASN A 7 4.34 -6.09 -6.90
N ALA A 8 3.91 -6.47 -8.10
CA ALA A 8 2.75 -7.34 -8.27
C ALA A 8 2.92 -8.73 -7.66
N SER A 9 4.16 -9.17 -7.44
CA SER A 9 4.42 -10.49 -6.87
C SER A 9 4.01 -10.57 -5.40
N LEU A 10 3.76 -9.44 -4.74
CA LEU A 10 3.31 -9.44 -3.35
C LEU A 10 1.85 -9.86 -3.20
N ILE A 11 1.06 -9.83 -4.27
CA ILE A 11 -0.35 -10.22 -4.21
C ILE A 11 -0.44 -11.69 -3.79
N GLY A 12 -1.20 -11.95 -2.72
CA GLY A 12 -1.32 -13.28 -2.15
C GLY A 12 -0.36 -13.57 -1.00
N LYS A 13 0.59 -12.69 -0.75
CA LYS A 13 1.52 -12.84 0.37
C LYS A 13 0.94 -12.23 1.64
N ASN A 14 1.47 -12.66 2.77
CA ASN A 14 1.03 -12.16 4.07
C ASN A 14 2.02 -11.15 4.61
N VAL A 15 1.48 -10.19 5.35
CA VAL A 15 2.26 -9.22 6.10
C VAL A 15 1.79 -9.23 7.55
N LYS A 16 2.63 -8.75 8.43
CA LYS A 16 2.34 -8.61 9.85
C LYS A 16 2.39 -7.15 10.23
N HIS A 17 1.36 -6.70 10.92
CA HIS A 17 1.35 -5.35 11.48
C HIS A 17 2.32 -5.32 12.66
N ASN A 18 3.36 -4.49 12.57
CA ASN A 18 4.44 -4.53 13.55
C ASN A 18 4.07 -3.93 14.91
N THR A 19 2.95 -3.24 15.01
CA THR A 19 2.45 -2.70 16.27
C THR A 19 1.41 -3.60 16.92
N THR A 20 0.46 -4.10 16.14
CA THR A 20 -0.66 -4.89 16.68
C THR A 20 -0.44 -6.39 16.56
N ASN A 21 0.55 -6.82 15.80
CA ASN A 21 0.82 -8.22 15.48
C ASN A 21 -0.27 -8.91 14.66
N ASP A 22 -1.17 -8.16 14.06
CA ASP A 22 -2.20 -8.72 13.18
C ASP A 22 -1.57 -9.25 11.89
N ILE A 23 -2.10 -10.35 11.40
CA ILE A 23 -1.70 -10.93 10.13
C ILE A 23 -2.69 -10.48 9.07
N LEU A 24 -2.15 -10.00 7.96
CA LEU A 24 -2.95 -9.46 6.87
C LEU A 24 -2.50 -10.08 5.55
N LYS A 25 -3.46 -10.33 4.67
CA LYS A 25 -3.16 -10.86 3.33
C LYS A 25 -3.24 -9.75 2.30
N ILE A 26 -2.21 -9.60 1.51
CA ILE A 26 -2.18 -8.62 0.43
C ILE A 26 -3.03 -9.15 -0.72
N PHE A 27 -4.04 -8.37 -1.13
CA PHE A 27 -4.84 -8.71 -2.29
C PHE A 27 -4.63 -7.74 -3.46
N GLY A 28 -3.92 -6.65 -3.24
CA GLY A 28 -3.62 -5.68 -4.28
C GLY A 28 -2.43 -4.82 -3.90
N VAL A 29 -1.84 -4.20 -4.89
CA VAL A 29 -0.74 -3.26 -4.68
C VAL A 29 -1.04 -1.96 -5.40
N ALA A 30 -0.58 -0.85 -4.81
CA ALA A 30 -0.59 0.45 -5.45
C ALA A 30 0.82 0.71 -5.90
N MET A 31 1.03 0.79 -7.21
CA MET A 31 2.30 1.15 -7.79
C MET A 31 2.07 2.34 -8.68
N ASN A 32 2.85 3.35 -8.50
CA ASN A 32 2.74 4.51 -9.35
C ASN A 32 3.62 4.33 -10.58
N ASP A 33 2.99 4.37 -11.72
CA ASP A 33 3.69 4.44 -13.00
C ASP A 33 3.93 5.91 -13.32
N ALA A 34 4.97 6.46 -12.71
CA ALA A 34 5.30 7.88 -12.89
C ALA A 34 5.69 8.22 -14.31
N GLU A 35 6.06 7.25 -15.11
CA GLU A 35 6.42 7.49 -16.52
C GLU A 35 5.20 7.79 -17.37
N ALA A 36 4.06 7.23 -17.00
CA ALA A 36 2.83 7.42 -17.74
C ALA A 36 2.10 8.69 -17.34
N HIS A 37 2.46 9.29 -16.23
CA HIS A 37 1.68 10.38 -15.64
C HIS A 37 2.57 11.43 -15.00
N ASP A 38 2.06 12.63 -15.03
CA ASP A 38 2.71 13.78 -14.43
C ASP A 38 2.16 14.03 -13.04
N PHE A 39 2.76 13.41 -12.04
CA PHE A 39 2.31 13.54 -10.67
C PHE A 39 3.21 14.46 -9.86
N SER A 40 2.62 15.24 -8.98
CA SER A 40 3.41 16.00 -8.01
C SER A 40 3.90 15.10 -6.87
N SER A 41 3.26 13.96 -6.69
CA SER A 41 3.65 12.95 -5.72
C SER A 41 3.10 11.60 -6.15
N VAL A 42 3.77 10.54 -5.74
CA VAL A 42 3.36 9.18 -6.03
C VAL A 42 3.09 8.46 -4.73
N HIS A 43 2.14 7.55 -4.76
CA HIS A 43 1.78 6.74 -3.61
C HIS A 43 2.00 5.28 -3.93
N ILE A 44 2.71 4.61 -3.06
CA ILE A 44 3.04 3.20 -3.19
C ILE A 44 2.53 2.50 -1.95
N GLY A 45 1.90 1.35 -2.11
CA GLY A 45 1.36 0.67 -0.95
C GLY A 45 0.75 -0.67 -1.25
N VAL A 46 0.14 -1.24 -0.23
CA VAL A 46 -0.52 -2.53 -0.30
C VAL A 46 -1.94 -2.42 0.23
N TYR A 47 -2.83 -3.18 -0.41
CA TYR A 47 -4.21 -3.36 0.02
C TYR A 47 -4.33 -4.74 0.63
N CYS A 48 -4.82 -4.80 1.86
CA CYS A 48 -4.82 -6.03 2.64
C CYS A 48 -6.20 -6.35 3.20
N HIS A 49 -6.46 -7.64 3.39
CA HIS A 49 -7.57 -8.12 4.19
C HIS A 49 -7.01 -8.79 5.45
N PRO A 50 -7.60 -8.56 6.61
CA PRO A 50 -7.14 -9.23 7.83
C PRO A 50 -7.44 -10.72 7.79
N ILE A 51 -6.56 -11.51 8.40
CA ILE A 51 -6.75 -12.93 8.56
C ILE A 51 -7.12 -13.18 10.01
N THR A 52 -8.31 -13.71 10.24
CA THR A 52 -8.81 -14.01 11.57
C THR A 52 -9.17 -15.49 11.65
N ASN A 53 -8.59 -16.20 12.62
CA ASN A 53 -8.80 -17.64 12.79
C ASN A 53 -8.55 -18.44 11.51
N GLY A 54 -7.50 -18.06 10.78
CA GLY A 54 -7.12 -18.73 9.55
C GLY A 54 -7.95 -18.38 8.33
N LYS A 55 -8.91 -17.47 8.48
CA LYS A 55 -9.78 -17.06 7.37
C LYS A 55 -9.56 -15.60 7.02
N THR A 56 -9.53 -15.33 5.73
CA THR A 56 -9.40 -13.96 5.21
C THR A 56 -10.76 -13.28 5.30
N ASP A 57 -10.80 -12.15 6.01
CA ASP A 57 -12.01 -11.34 6.12
C ASP A 57 -12.07 -10.32 4.98
N LYS A 58 -12.77 -10.66 3.92
CA LYS A 58 -12.87 -9.82 2.73
C LYS A 58 -13.78 -8.60 2.90
N LYS A 59 -14.49 -8.51 4.02
CA LYS A 59 -15.35 -7.36 4.30
C LYS A 59 -14.58 -6.18 4.88
N ARG A 60 -13.38 -6.43 5.36
CA ARG A 60 -12.52 -5.39 5.93
C ARG A 60 -11.31 -5.21 5.03
N THR A 61 -10.93 -3.96 4.84
CA THR A 61 -9.79 -3.60 3.99
C THR A 61 -8.91 -2.62 4.75
N PHE A 62 -7.63 -2.93 4.77
CA PHE A 62 -6.61 -2.02 5.29
C PHE A 62 -5.70 -1.61 4.16
N VAL A 63 -5.36 -0.34 4.12
CA VAL A 63 -4.47 0.22 3.10
C VAL A 63 -3.27 0.82 3.80
N PHE A 64 -2.09 0.40 3.40
CA PHE A 64 -0.83 0.93 3.94
C PHE A 64 -0.06 1.53 2.78
N THR A 65 0.15 2.82 2.83
CA THR A 65 0.76 3.55 1.72
C THR A 65 1.91 4.43 2.18
N GLU A 66 2.78 4.73 1.25
CA GLU A 66 3.85 5.68 1.43
C GLU A 66 3.80 6.71 0.31
N LEU A 67 3.97 7.97 0.70
CA LEU A 67 4.07 9.06 -0.24
C LEU A 67 5.52 9.16 -0.70
N VAL A 68 5.74 9.01 -2.00
CA VAL A 68 7.07 9.13 -2.59
C VAL A 68 7.03 10.36 -3.50
N LYS A 69 7.95 11.28 -3.28
CA LYS A 69 8.02 12.47 -4.11
C LYS A 69 8.58 12.11 -5.48
N PRO A 70 7.90 12.49 -6.56
CA PRO A 70 8.41 12.30 -7.89
C PRO A 70 9.53 13.30 -8.19
N SER A 71 10.08 13.22 -9.41
CA SER A 71 11.02 14.21 -9.85
C SER A 71 10.38 15.60 -9.85
N GLU A 72 11.21 16.64 -9.80
CA GLU A 72 10.74 18.02 -9.67
C GLU A 72 9.81 18.48 -10.78
N THR A 73 9.85 17.82 -11.91
CA THR A 73 9.04 18.20 -13.07
C THR A 73 7.67 17.55 -13.09
N SER A 74 7.36 16.69 -12.13
CA SER A 74 6.10 15.97 -12.15
C SER A 74 4.96 16.85 -11.63
N PRO A 75 3.85 16.96 -12.36
CA PRO A 75 2.68 17.69 -11.91
C PRO A 75 1.84 16.88 -10.90
N LYS A 76 0.74 17.47 -10.51
CA LYS A 76 -0.13 16.91 -9.48
C LYS A 76 -1.02 15.80 -9.99
N SER A 77 -1.31 14.85 -9.10
CA SER A 77 -2.34 13.85 -9.33
C SER A 77 -3.32 13.86 -8.17
N GLU A 78 -4.51 14.36 -8.41
CA GLU A 78 -5.56 14.42 -7.39
C GLU A 78 -6.13 13.06 -7.05
N GLN A 79 -6.13 12.13 -8.01
CA GLN A 79 -6.62 10.78 -7.78
C GLN A 79 -5.80 10.05 -6.72
N LEU A 80 -4.48 10.14 -6.81
CA LEU A 80 -3.61 9.50 -5.83
C LEU A 80 -3.76 10.14 -4.45
N SER A 81 -3.96 11.44 -4.39
CA SER A 81 -4.20 12.13 -3.13
C SER A 81 -5.47 11.63 -2.46
N TYR A 82 -6.49 11.34 -3.24
CA TYR A 82 -7.73 10.80 -2.71
C TYR A 82 -7.52 9.40 -2.11
N GLU A 83 -6.77 8.54 -2.79
CA GLU A 83 -6.49 7.19 -2.29
C GLU A 83 -5.69 7.23 -0.98
N VAL A 84 -4.74 8.13 -0.88
CA VAL A 84 -3.95 8.26 0.35
C VAL A 84 -4.82 8.62 1.54
N ARG A 85 -5.84 9.45 1.35
CA ARG A 85 -6.74 9.81 2.44
C ARG A 85 -7.53 8.63 2.99
N LYS A 86 -7.61 7.52 2.25
CA LYS A 86 -8.27 6.31 2.70
C LYS A 86 -7.33 5.34 3.40
N SER A 87 -6.07 5.67 3.51
CA SER A 87 -5.09 4.78 4.14
C SER A 87 -5.42 4.54 5.61
N ASN A 88 -5.35 3.29 6.01
CA ASN A 88 -5.50 2.90 7.41
C ASN A 88 -4.18 3.04 8.18
N GLY A 89 -3.08 3.26 7.49
CA GLY A 89 -1.79 3.42 8.11
C GLY A 89 -0.68 3.63 7.09
N ASN A 90 0.51 3.81 7.60
CA ASN A 90 1.70 4.00 6.78
C ASN A 90 2.33 2.66 6.41
N LEU A 91 3.02 2.63 5.28
CA LEU A 91 3.62 1.40 4.77
C LEU A 91 4.62 0.76 5.75
N HIS A 92 5.31 1.58 6.53
CA HIS A 92 6.28 1.06 7.50
C HIS A 92 5.66 0.27 8.65
N LEU A 93 4.34 0.31 8.81
CA LEU A 93 3.65 -0.41 9.88
C LEU A 93 3.49 -1.90 9.60
N VAL A 94 3.71 -2.34 8.38
CA VAL A 94 3.58 -3.75 8.00
C VAL A 94 4.89 -4.27 7.44
N ASP A 95 5.16 -5.54 7.71
CA ASP A 95 6.37 -6.22 7.26
C ASP A 95 6.00 -7.56 6.61
N LEU A 96 6.73 -7.92 5.56
CA LEU A 96 6.55 -9.22 4.91
C LEU A 96 6.89 -10.34 5.89
N MET A 97 6.07 -11.35 5.86
CA MET A 97 6.29 -12.56 6.65
C MET A 97 7.14 -13.56 5.91
#